data_d8b5b91477936d8d6bab8a589a62bef5
#
_entry.id   d8b5b91477936d8d6bab8a589a62bef5
#
_cell.length_a   1.000
_cell.length_b   1.000
_cell.length_c   1.000
_cell.angle_alpha   90.00
_cell.angle_beta   90.00
_cell.angle_gamma   90.00
#
_symmetry.space_group_name_H-M   'P 1'
#
loop_
_entity.id
_entity.type
_entity.pdbx_description
1 polymer ?
#
loop_
_entity_poly.entity_id
_entity_poly.type
_entity_poly.pdbx_seq_one_letter_code
_entity_poly.pdbx_strand_id
1 'polypeptide(L)'
;RSSDLQMDTYYRLFHLSFQKSLETSNILLDDLFKHVVDKVEGLYNHWFLGELGNNWSDVCADELATYGKVLEVPQQEDFYRSRIQTSDTKVFVIISDAMRYEVAATMADQLQRETQSKVSISSMQSIFPSTTKFGMAALLPHKELTVEVRNDILTVLADGQSTASTYRDKVLKTEDSASVALKYNDIIAMKRAERSALVKGMDVVYIYHDTIDEASHTSDTAVFAACDKAISELKNLVRIIVNEFGGTNILITADHGFLY
;
A
#
# COMPACT_ATOMS: atom_id res chain seq x y z
N ARG A 1 4.56 -11.73 -12.57
CA ARG A 1 4.20 -13.16 -12.54
C ARG A 1 4.89 -13.81 -11.31
N SER A 2 4.60 -15.08 -11.01
CA SER A 2 5.05 -15.73 -9.77
C SER A 2 6.57 -15.64 -9.52
N SER A 3 7.40 -15.78 -10.55
CA SER A 3 8.86 -15.68 -10.47
C SER A 3 9.35 -14.25 -10.17
N ASP A 4 8.74 -13.27 -10.80
CA ASP A 4 9.15 -11.86 -10.65
C ASP A 4 8.82 -11.37 -9.24
N LEU A 5 7.65 -11.76 -8.73
CA LEU A 5 7.25 -11.50 -7.35
C LEU A 5 8.19 -12.17 -6.33
N GLN A 6 8.68 -13.38 -6.62
CA GLN A 6 9.64 -14.08 -5.77
C GLN A 6 10.99 -13.36 -5.72
N MET A 7 11.47 -12.78 -6.83
CA MET A 7 12.71 -12.01 -6.84
C MET A 7 12.63 -10.79 -5.94
N ASP A 8 11.54 -10.02 -6.02
CA ASP A 8 11.28 -8.90 -5.11
C ASP A 8 11.28 -9.34 -3.64
N THR A 9 10.55 -10.41 -3.33
CA THR A 9 10.46 -10.95 -1.97
C THR A 9 11.83 -11.42 -1.46
N TYR A 10 12.60 -12.14 -2.27
CA TYR A 10 13.92 -12.63 -1.86
C TYR A 10 14.92 -11.50 -1.67
N TYR A 11 14.86 -10.46 -2.50
CA TYR A 11 15.70 -9.29 -2.33
C TYR A 11 15.43 -8.61 -0.98
N ARG A 12 14.16 -8.36 -0.65
CA ARG A 12 13.78 -7.81 0.66
C ARG A 12 14.24 -8.68 1.82
N LEU A 13 13.98 -9.97 1.77
CA LEU A 13 14.36 -10.91 2.84
C LEU A 13 15.87 -11.05 2.98
N PHE A 14 16.62 -10.97 1.88
CA PHE A 14 18.07 -10.95 1.91
C PHE A 14 18.57 -9.75 2.71
N HIS A 15 18.13 -8.53 2.39
CA HIS A 15 18.56 -7.33 3.10
C HIS A 15 18.14 -7.33 4.57
N LEU A 16 16.92 -7.78 4.87
CA LEU A 16 16.47 -7.94 6.26
C LEU A 16 17.37 -8.91 7.05
N SER A 17 17.74 -10.04 6.45
CA SER A 17 18.61 -11.04 7.07
C SER A 17 20.04 -10.52 7.21
N PHE A 18 20.52 -9.79 6.21
CA PHE A 18 21.82 -9.16 6.21
C PHE A 18 21.95 -8.12 7.35
N GLN A 19 20.97 -7.24 7.50
CA GLN A 19 20.95 -6.26 8.59
C GLN A 19 20.99 -6.93 9.97
N LYS A 20 20.18 -7.96 10.18
CA LYS A 20 20.20 -8.74 11.44
C LYS A 20 21.55 -9.41 11.68
N SER A 21 22.22 -9.84 10.62
CA SER A 21 23.56 -10.45 10.74
C SER A 21 24.62 -9.44 11.13
N LEU A 22 24.56 -8.21 10.62
CA LEU A 22 25.50 -7.13 10.99
C LEU A 22 25.38 -6.74 12.46
N GLU A 23 24.18 -6.78 13.04
CA GLU A 23 23.97 -6.51 14.47
C GLU A 23 24.64 -7.55 15.38
N THR A 24 24.92 -8.75 14.86
CA THR A 24 25.43 -9.89 15.62
C THR A 24 26.84 -10.32 15.20
N SER A 25 27.44 -9.73 14.15
CA SER A 25 28.60 -10.30 13.48
C SER A 25 29.95 -9.88 14.04
N ASN A 26 30.93 -10.76 13.84
CA ASN A 26 32.34 -10.57 14.05
C ASN A 26 32.98 -9.92 12.81
N ILE A 27 33.83 -8.92 12.99
CA ILE A 27 34.52 -8.09 11.98
C ILE A 27 35.16 -8.89 10.82
N LEU A 28 35.47 -10.17 11.01
CA LEU A 28 36.16 -11.01 10.01
C LEU A 28 35.29 -11.43 8.80
N LEU A 29 33.96 -11.23 8.83
CA LEU A 29 33.02 -11.60 7.76
C LEU A 29 32.54 -10.41 6.95
N ASP A 30 32.87 -9.19 7.34
CA ASP A 30 32.33 -7.97 6.73
C ASP A 30 32.68 -7.84 5.24
N ASP A 31 33.92 -8.16 4.84
CA ASP A 31 34.33 -8.10 3.44
C ASP A 31 33.61 -9.14 2.56
N LEU A 32 33.39 -10.35 3.10
CA LEU A 32 32.63 -11.38 2.38
C LEU A 32 31.18 -10.98 2.23
N PHE A 33 30.56 -10.49 3.28
CA PHE A 33 29.19 -10.03 3.26
C PHE A 33 28.98 -8.85 2.30
N LYS A 34 29.89 -7.88 2.30
CA LYS A 34 29.87 -6.77 1.36
C LYS A 34 29.92 -7.25 -0.09
N HIS A 35 30.80 -8.18 -0.40
CA HIS A 35 30.90 -8.74 -1.76
C HIS A 35 29.62 -9.49 -2.18
N VAL A 36 28.94 -10.17 -1.27
CA VAL A 36 27.65 -10.81 -1.54
C VAL A 36 26.58 -9.75 -1.78
N VAL A 37 26.50 -8.70 -0.96
CA VAL A 37 25.58 -7.57 -1.16
C VAL A 37 25.78 -6.95 -2.53
N ASP A 38 27.01 -6.57 -2.90
CA ASP A 38 27.29 -5.94 -4.18
C ASP A 38 26.83 -6.81 -5.38
N LYS A 39 26.94 -8.13 -5.26
CA LYS A 39 26.43 -9.05 -6.27
C LYS A 39 24.90 -9.11 -6.33
N VAL A 40 24.25 -9.16 -5.17
CA VAL A 40 22.78 -9.17 -5.09
C VAL A 40 22.22 -7.86 -5.62
N GLU A 41 22.80 -6.73 -5.24
CA GLU A 41 22.45 -5.40 -5.77
C GLU A 41 22.59 -5.34 -7.29
N GLY A 42 23.74 -5.80 -7.83
CA GLY A 42 23.98 -5.84 -9.25
C GLY A 42 22.96 -6.71 -10.01
N LEU A 43 22.62 -7.89 -9.48
CA LEU A 43 21.62 -8.77 -10.09
C LEU A 43 20.22 -8.18 -10.03
N TYR A 44 19.83 -7.60 -8.90
CA TYR A 44 18.50 -7.06 -8.73
C TYR A 44 18.30 -5.77 -9.52
N ASN A 45 19.16 -4.76 -9.32
CA ASN A 45 18.96 -3.45 -9.90
C ASN A 45 19.31 -3.40 -11.40
N HIS A 46 20.44 -3.99 -11.82
CA HIS A 46 20.91 -3.85 -13.19
C HIS A 46 20.32 -4.90 -14.15
N TRP A 47 20.11 -6.12 -13.67
CA TRP A 47 19.56 -7.17 -14.55
C TRP A 47 18.05 -7.29 -14.35
N PHE A 48 17.56 -7.64 -13.15
CA PHE A 48 16.15 -7.96 -12.95
C PHE A 48 15.22 -6.75 -13.18
N LEU A 49 15.46 -5.62 -12.50
CA LEU A 49 14.64 -4.43 -12.69
C LEU A 49 14.83 -3.81 -14.08
N GLY A 50 16.03 -3.85 -14.64
CA GLY A 50 16.30 -3.38 -15.99
C GLY A 50 15.51 -4.15 -17.04
N GLU A 51 15.58 -5.48 -17.02
CA GLU A 51 14.82 -6.34 -17.94
C GLU A 51 13.31 -6.22 -17.74
N LEU A 52 12.86 -6.19 -16.48
CA LEU A 52 11.44 -6.02 -16.16
C LEU A 52 10.91 -4.68 -16.67
N GLY A 53 11.64 -3.58 -16.43
CA GLY A 53 11.25 -2.24 -16.86
C GLY A 53 11.22 -2.10 -18.37
N ASN A 54 12.24 -2.62 -19.08
CA ASN A 54 12.28 -2.62 -20.54
C ASN A 54 11.10 -3.39 -21.13
N ASN A 55 10.90 -4.65 -20.70
CA ASN A 55 9.81 -5.48 -21.18
C ASN A 55 8.42 -4.87 -20.88
N TRP A 56 8.26 -4.27 -19.70
CA TRP A 56 7.02 -3.56 -19.35
C TRP A 56 6.79 -2.37 -20.28
N SER A 57 7.81 -1.54 -20.48
CA SER A 57 7.73 -0.37 -21.34
C SER A 57 7.40 -0.74 -22.79
N ASP A 58 8.06 -1.76 -23.33
CA ASP A 58 7.84 -2.22 -24.70
C ASP A 58 6.41 -2.74 -24.92
N VAL A 59 5.89 -3.51 -23.96
CA VAL A 59 4.54 -4.10 -24.06
C VAL A 59 3.44 -3.07 -23.87
N CYS A 60 3.65 -2.07 -23.00
CA CYS A 60 2.61 -1.10 -22.62
C CYS A 60 2.72 0.24 -23.36
N ALA A 61 3.78 0.49 -24.14
CA ALA A 61 4.07 1.79 -24.74
C ALA A 61 2.90 2.38 -25.53
N ASP A 62 2.32 1.61 -26.42
CA ASP A 62 1.24 2.08 -27.31
C ASP A 62 -0.04 2.41 -26.54
N GLU A 63 -0.41 1.57 -25.58
CA GLU A 63 -1.61 1.82 -24.75
C GLU A 63 -1.41 3.02 -23.83
N LEU A 64 -0.26 3.13 -23.20
CA LEU A 64 0.07 4.27 -22.32
C LEU A 64 0.15 5.58 -23.12
N ALA A 65 0.73 5.57 -24.32
CA ALA A 65 0.79 6.77 -25.16
C ALA A 65 -0.59 7.21 -25.68
N THR A 66 -1.48 6.25 -25.97
CA THR A 66 -2.79 6.53 -26.56
C THR A 66 -3.86 6.83 -25.51
N TYR A 67 -3.88 6.07 -24.41
CA TYR A 67 -4.95 6.08 -23.42
C TYR A 67 -4.49 6.53 -22.03
N GLY A 68 -3.19 6.68 -21.79
CA GLY A 68 -2.62 6.98 -20.46
C GLY A 68 -2.72 5.81 -19.48
N LYS A 69 -3.18 4.63 -19.92
CA LYS A 69 -3.40 3.45 -19.08
C LYS A 69 -3.35 2.17 -19.89
N VAL A 70 -3.13 1.03 -19.20
CA VAL A 70 -3.25 -0.31 -19.77
C VAL A 70 -4.70 -0.77 -19.63
N LEU A 71 -5.36 -1.06 -20.75
CA LEU A 71 -6.82 -1.21 -20.81
C LEU A 71 -7.35 -2.46 -20.09
N GLU A 72 -6.61 -3.57 -20.14
CA GLU A 72 -7.02 -4.84 -19.55
C GLU A 72 -6.72 -4.96 -18.04
N VAL A 73 -6.08 -3.94 -17.46
CA VAL A 73 -5.72 -3.92 -16.03
C VAL A 73 -6.69 -3.03 -15.27
N PRO A 74 -7.27 -3.50 -14.15
CA PRO A 74 -8.08 -2.64 -13.29
C PRO A 74 -7.33 -1.37 -12.89
N GLN A 75 -8.01 -0.24 -12.89
CA GLN A 75 -7.41 1.05 -12.59
C GLN A 75 -7.62 1.43 -11.12
N GLN A 76 -6.64 2.07 -10.50
CA GLN A 76 -6.75 2.56 -9.13
C GLN A 76 -7.86 3.63 -8.98
N GLU A 77 -8.07 4.45 -10.00
CA GLU A 77 -9.13 5.46 -10.04
C GLU A 77 -10.55 4.87 -9.97
N ASP A 78 -10.70 3.61 -10.37
CA ASP A 78 -11.98 2.90 -10.29
C ASP A 78 -12.19 2.17 -8.95
N PHE A 79 -11.24 2.25 -8.02
CA PHE A 79 -11.26 1.45 -6.78
C PHE A 79 -12.55 1.67 -5.96
N TYR A 80 -12.90 2.91 -5.65
CA TYR A 80 -14.10 3.19 -4.86
C TYR A 80 -15.36 2.68 -5.56
N ARG A 81 -15.53 3.01 -6.83
CA ARG A 81 -16.69 2.64 -7.62
C ARG A 81 -16.84 1.12 -7.79
N SER A 82 -15.72 0.42 -8.05
CA SER A 82 -15.74 -1.01 -8.37
C SER A 82 -15.72 -1.91 -7.13
N ARG A 83 -15.18 -1.46 -6.00
CA ARG A 83 -14.95 -2.30 -4.82
C ARG A 83 -15.80 -1.93 -3.61
N ILE A 84 -16.20 -0.67 -3.49
CA ILE A 84 -16.92 -0.17 -2.32
C ILE A 84 -18.38 0.13 -2.64
N GLN A 85 -18.63 0.93 -3.66
CA GLN A 85 -19.98 1.32 -4.06
C GLN A 85 -20.86 0.13 -4.45
N THR A 86 -20.25 -0.97 -4.90
CA THR A 86 -20.97 -2.21 -5.27
C THR A 86 -21.17 -3.18 -4.10
N SER A 87 -20.74 -2.84 -2.89
CA SER A 87 -20.84 -3.72 -1.72
C SER A 87 -22.14 -3.52 -0.98
N ASP A 88 -22.85 -4.62 -0.72
CA ASP A 88 -24.06 -4.63 0.10
C ASP A 88 -23.77 -4.75 1.60
N THR A 89 -22.50 -4.79 1.99
CA THR A 89 -22.05 -4.97 3.37
C THR A 89 -21.09 -3.88 3.77
N LYS A 90 -20.98 -3.62 5.08
CA LYS A 90 -19.98 -2.73 5.66
C LYS A 90 -18.59 -3.07 5.17
N VAL A 91 -17.87 -2.07 4.67
CA VAL A 91 -16.52 -2.24 4.11
C VAL A 91 -15.48 -1.53 4.98
N PHE A 92 -14.42 -2.24 5.32
CA PHE A 92 -13.20 -1.67 5.89
C PHE A 92 -12.14 -1.60 4.80
N VAL A 93 -11.60 -0.42 4.57
CA VAL A 93 -10.52 -0.18 3.62
C VAL A 93 -9.28 0.22 4.40
N ILE A 94 -8.24 -0.59 4.32
CA ILE A 94 -6.93 -0.26 4.87
C ILE A 94 -6.04 0.19 3.72
N ILE A 95 -5.52 1.42 3.79
CA ILE A 95 -4.57 1.94 2.83
C ILE A 95 -3.22 2.02 3.53
N SER A 96 -2.28 1.18 3.11
CA SER A 96 -0.91 1.20 3.61
C SER A 96 -0.03 1.97 2.64
N ASP A 97 0.43 3.15 3.06
CA ASP A 97 1.23 4.07 2.26
C ASP A 97 2.54 3.39 1.82
N ALA A 98 2.84 3.50 0.54
CA ALA A 98 4.01 2.92 -0.11
C ALA A 98 4.13 1.37 -0.02
N MET A 99 3.05 0.63 0.27
CA MET A 99 3.12 -0.82 0.36
C MET A 99 3.29 -1.48 -1.01
N ARG A 100 4.42 -2.14 -1.22
CA ARG A 100 4.70 -2.90 -2.46
C ARG A 100 3.79 -4.12 -2.61
N TYR A 101 3.55 -4.52 -3.85
CA TYR A 101 2.73 -5.70 -4.16
C TYR A 101 3.29 -6.99 -3.54
N GLU A 102 4.63 -7.16 -3.49
CA GLU A 102 5.24 -8.33 -2.87
C GLU A 102 5.01 -8.39 -1.35
N VAL A 103 4.99 -7.24 -0.66
CA VAL A 103 4.67 -7.14 0.76
C VAL A 103 3.21 -7.55 1.00
N ALA A 104 2.29 -7.05 0.16
CA ALA A 104 0.89 -7.43 0.20
C ALA A 104 0.68 -8.93 -0.08
N ALA A 105 1.42 -9.49 -1.04
CA ALA A 105 1.34 -10.92 -1.35
C ALA A 105 1.88 -11.79 -0.21
N THR A 106 2.99 -11.39 0.42
CA THR A 106 3.53 -12.05 1.62
C THR A 106 2.52 -12.03 2.77
N MET A 107 1.89 -10.88 3.01
CA MET A 107 0.85 -10.73 4.03
C MET A 107 -0.38 -11.59 3.72
N ALA A 108 -0.85 -11.58 2.47
CA ALA A 108 -2.01 -12.37 2.04
C ALA A 108 -1.79 -13.88 2.26
N ASP A 109 -0.60 -14.38 1.91
CA ASP A 109 -0.20 -15.77 2.14
C ASP A 109 -0.16 -16.13 3.65
N GLN A 110 0.35 -15.23 4.49
CA GLN A 110 0.32 -15.40 5.94
C GLN A 110 -1.10 -15.40 6.49
N LEU A 111 -1.96 -14.47 6.10
CA LEU A 111 -3.36 -14.41 6.51
C LEU A 111 -4.13 -15.67 6.09
N GLN A 112 -3.91 -16.15 4.87
CA GLN A 112 -4.54 -17.38 4.36
C GLN A 112 -4.15 -18.62 5.19
N ARG A 113 -2.89 -18.70 5.67
CA ARG A 113 -2.40 -19.81 6.48
C ARG A 113 -2.78 -19.71 7.96
N GLU A 114 -2.84 -18.49 8.50
CA GLU A 114 -3.02 -18.26 9.94
C GLU A 114 -4.48 -18.05 10.34
N THR A 115 -5.39 -17.86 9.39
CA THR A 115 -6.80 -17.58 9.67
C THR A 115 -7.72 -18.49 8.86
N GLN A 116 -8.99 -18.52 9.22
CA GLN A 116 -10.04 -19.18 8.44
C GLN A 116 -10.69 -18.24 7.41
N SER A 117 -10.13 -17.07 7.21
CA SER A 117 -10.65 -16.07 6.27
C SER A 117 -10.36 -16.49 4.83
N LYS A 118 -11.29 -16.19 3.94
CA LYS A 118 -11.04 -16.27 2.49
C LYS A 118 -10.22 -15.07 2.09
N VAL A 119 -8.97 -15.29 1.69
CA VAL A 119 -8.06 -14.25 1.23
C VAL A 119 -7.90 -14.34 -0.29
N SER A 120 -7.96 -13.23 -0.98
CA SER A 120 -7.65 -13.12 -2.40
C SER A 120 -6.76 -11.91 -2.64
N ILE A 121 -5.89 -11.99 -3.62
CA ILE A 121 -5.03 -10.89 -4.04
C ILE A 121 -5.23 -10.63 -5.53
N SER A 122 -5.27 -9.36 -5.92
CA SER A 122 -5.35 -8.90 -7.30
C SER A 122 -4.48 -7.67 -7.48
N SER A 123 -4.11 -7.39 -8.72
CA SER A 123 -3.37 -6.17 -9.08
C SER A 123 -4.30 -5.13 -9.68
N MET A 124 -3.92 -3.86 -9.57
CA MET A 124 -4.47 -2.75 -10.31
C MET A 124 -3.34 -1.82 -10.74
N GLN A 125 -3.55 -1.09 -11.82
CA GLN A 125 -2.61 -0.08 -12.26
C GLN A 125 -2.75 1.16 -11.38
N SER A 126 -1.64 1.64 -10.84
CA SER A 126 -1.58 2.92 -10.12
C SER A 126 -1.83 4.09 -11.07
N ILE A 127 -2.43 5.16 -10.57
CA ILE A 127 -2.52 6.44 -11.29
C ILE A 127 -1.13 7.00 -11.56
N PHE A 128 -0.98 7.75 -12.65
CA PHE A 128 0.23 8.51 -12.97
C PHE A 128 0.06 10.01 -12.68
N PRO A 129 1.03 10.66 -12.02
CA PRO A 129 2.23 10.08 -11.39
C PRO A 129 1.90 9.25 -10.14
N SER A 130 2.62 8.14 -9.98
CA SER A 130 2.45 7.19 -8.89
C SER A 130 3.09 7.71 -7.59
N THR A 131 2.44 8.65 -6.94
CA THR A 131 2.88 9.28 -5.69
C THR A 131 1.72 9.40 -4.70
N THR A 132 2.03 9.57 -3.41
CA THR A 132 1.05 9.63 -2.31
C THR A 132 -0.12 10.57 -2.61
N LYS A 133 0.14 11.79 -3.12
CA LYS A 133 -0.94 12.76 -3.38
C LYS A 133 -1.96 12.25 -4.41
N PHE A 134 -1.49 11.63 -5.48
CA PHE A 134 -2.34 11.12 -6.56
C PHE A 134 -2.97 9.78 -6.19
N GLY A 135 -2.18 8.84 -5.67
CA GLY A 135 -2.68 7.53 -5.28
C GLY A 135 -3.74 7.58 -4.18
N MET A 136 -3.52 8.41 -3.16
CA MET A 136 -4.52 8.62 -2.12
C MET A 136 -5.80 9.26 -2.66
N ALA A 137 -5.69 10.19 -3.61
CA ALA A 137 -6.85 10.79 -4.25
C ALA A 137 -7.62 9.77 -5.11
N ALA A 138 -6.91 8.94 -5.87
CA ALA A 138 -7.48 7.91 -6.74
C ALA A 138 -8.29 6.85 -5.98
N LEU A 139 -7.95 6.59 -4.71
CA LEU A 139 -8.65 5.63 -3.86
C LEU A 139 -9.92 6.21 -3.18
N LEU A 140 -10.13 7.52 -3.27
CA LEU A 140 -11.32 8.19 -2.74
C LEU A 140 -12.48 8.21 -3.77
N PRO A 141 -13.74 8.42 -3.34
CA PRO A 141 -14.84 8.64 -4.28
C PRO A 141 -14.62 9.92 -5.08
N HIS A 142 -14.76 9.83 -6.39
CA HIS A 142 -14.69 10.95 -7.32
C HIS A 142 -15.29 10.59 -8.68
N LYS A 143 -15.72 11.59 -9.41
CA LYS A 143 -16.04 11.51 -10.84
C LYS A 143 -14.87 12.03 -11.68
N GLU A 144 -14.21 13.06 -11.16
CA GLU A 144 -13.08 13.70 -11.81
C GLU A 144 -12.00 14.07 -10.78
N LEU A 145 -10.73 13.80 -11.12
CA LEU A 145 -9.58 14.30 -10.39
C LEU A 145 -8.97 15.48 -11.13
N THR A 146 -8.78 16.58 -10.43
CA THR A 146 -8.13 17.79 -10.97
C THR A 146 -6.96 18.20 -10.10
N VAL A 147 -6.07 19.02 -10.66
CA VAL A 147 -4.88 19.50 -9.96
C VAL A 147 -4.94 21.00 -9.85
N GLU A 148 -4.70 21.52 -8.66
CA GLU A 148 -4.55 22.93 -8.39
C GLU A 148 -3.17 23.22 -7.80
N VAL A 149 -2.52 24.28 -8.27
CA VAL A 149 -1.27 24.78 -7.71
C VAL A 149 -1.49 26.17 -7.12
N ARG A 150 -1.30 26.27 -5.80
CA ARG A 150 -1.33 27.56 -5.08
C ARG A 150 -0.08 27.70 -4.21
N ASN A 151 0.61 28.84 -4.36
CA ASN A 151 1.85 29.11 -3.62
C ASN A 151 2.86 27.96 -3.70
N ASP A 152 3.08 27.43 -4.91
CA ASP A 152 3.96 26.30 -5.22
C ASP A 152 3.56 24.97 -4.56
N ILE A 153 2.37 24.89 -3.96
CA ILE A 153 1.81 23.66 -3.38
C ILE A 153 0.83 23.05 -4.37
N LEU A 154 1.19 21.87 -4.88
CA LEU A 154 0.30 21.05 -5.70
C LEU A 154 -0.70 20.31 -4.81
N THR A 155 -1.98 20.48 -5.10
CA THR A 155 -3.10 19.79 -4.43
C THR A 155 -3.92 19.04 -5.47
N VAL A 156 -4.25 17.78 -5.20
CA VAL A 156 -5.18 17.00 -6.00
C VAL A 156 -6.58 17.16 -5.42
N LEU A 157 -7.54 17.44 -6.29
CA LEU A 157 -8.93 17.65 -5.92
C LEU A 157 -9.79 16.52 -6.48
N ALA A 158 -10.68 15.99 -5.66
CA ALA A 158 -11.76 15.09 -6.06
C ALA A 158 -13.06 15.92 -6.18
N ASP A 159 -13.59 16.07 -7.38
CA ASP A 159 -14.78 16.89 -7.67
C ASP A 159 -14.71 18.29 -7.04
N GLY A 160 -13.53 18.92 -7.12
CA GLY A 160 -13.25 20.24 -6.58
C GLY A 160 -12.95 20.28 -5.06
N GLN A 161 -12.96 19.15 -4.35
CA GLN A 161 -12.59 19.07 -2.94
C GLN A 161 -11.15 18.56 -2.75
N SER A 162 -10.40 19.19 -1.85
CA SER A 162 -9.04 18.76 -1.52
C SER A 162 -9.02 17.33 -0.97
N THR A 163 -8.07 16.52 -1.45
CA THR A 163 -7.82 15.14 -1.00
C THR A 163 -6.68 15.04 0.03
N ALA A 164 -6.18 16.18 0.53
CA ALA A 164 -5.20 16.20 1.61
C ALA A 164 -5.74 15.46 2.85
N SER A 165 -4.85 14.90 3.67
CA SER A 165 -5.22 13.98 4.76
C SER A 165 -6.34 14.49 5.68
N THR A 166 -6.35 15.79 5.97
CA THR A 166 -7.36 16.44 6.82
C THR A 166 -8.76 16.55 6.18
N TYR A 167 -8.85 16.37 4.86
CA TYR A 167 -10.10 16.51 4.10
C TYR A 167 -10.67 15.17 3.61
N ARG A 168 -9.92 14.07 3.72
CA ARG A 168 -10.34 12.76 3.22
C ARG A 168 -11.66 12.26 3.83
N ASP A 169 -11.87 12.49 5.11
CA ASP A 169 -13.15 12.19 5.78
C ASP A 169 -14.32 12.94 5.15
N LYS A 170 -14.11 14.22 4.81
CA LYS A 170 -15.12 15.02 4.13
C LYS A 170 -15.40 14.51 2.71
N VAL A 171 -14.37 14.14 1.96
CA VAL A 171 -14.52 13.58 0.60
C VAL A 171 -15.31 12.27 0.65
N LEU A 172 -15.01 11.36 1.57
CA LEU A 172 -15.78 10.12 1.75
C LEU A 172 -17.27 10.41 2.02
N LYS A 173 -17.56 11.36 2.89
CA LYS A 173 -18.93 11.73 3.28
C LYS A 173 -19.75 12.41 2.18
N THR A 174 -19.12 12.83 1.07
CA THR A 174 -19.87 13.34 -0.08
C THR A 174 -20.63 12.25 -0.81
N GLU A 175 -20.08 11.03 -0.85
CA GLU A 175 -20.72 9.88 -1.47
C GLU A 175 -21.56 9.09 -0.48
N ASP A 176 -21.03 8.88 0.75
CA ASP A 176 -21.74 8.17 1.81
C ASP A 176 -21.55 8.88 3.15
N SER A 177 -22.63 9.42 3.69
CA SER A 177 -22.63 10.12 4.98
C SER A 177 -22.28 9.21 6.18
N ALA A 178 -22.48 7.89 6.04
CA ALA A 178 -22.11 6.86 7.01
C ALA A 178 -20.68 6.34 6.77
N SER A 179 -19.77 7.22 6.40
CA SER A 179 -18.35 6.91 6.20
C SER A 179 -17.45 7.64 7.19
N VAL A 180 -16.25 7.08 7.42
CA VAL A 180 -15.23 7.70 8.28
C VAL A 180 -13.82 7.40 7.81
N ALA A 181 -12.92 8.40 7.92
CA ALA A 181 -11.49 8.26 7.69
C ALA A 181 -10.73 8.31 9.02
N LEU A 182 -9.97 7.26 9.32
CA LEU A 182 -9.24 7.08 10.58
C LEU A 182 -7.75 6.88 10.29
N LYS A 183 -6.90 7.20 11.25
CA LYS A 183 -5.48 6.84 11.22
C LYS A 183 -5.23 5.59 12.04
N TYR A 184 -4.36 4.72 11.56
CA TYR A 184 -3.94 3.51 12.25
C TYR A 184 -3.42 3.81 13.67
N ASN A 185 -2.53 4.79 13.79
CA ASN A 185 -1.93 5.14 15.07
C ASN A 185 -2.95 5.61 16.10
N ASP A 186 -4.01 6.33 15.69
CA ASP A 186 -5.09 6.75 16.58
C ASP A 186 -5.89 5.53 17.08
N ILE A 187 -6.21 4.58 16.18
CA ILE A 187 -6.93 3.36 16.55
C ILE A 187 -6.15 2.54 17.57
N ILE A 188 -4.84 2.37 17.35
CA ILE A 188 -4.01 1.55 18.26
C ILE A 188 -3.82 2.20 19.63
N ALA A 189 -3.77 3.53 19.70
CA ALA A 189 -3.65 4.28 20.95
C ALA A 189 -4.92 4.24 21.82
N MET A 190 -6.09 4.00 21.22
CA MET A 190 -7.37 4.01 21.91
C MET A 190 -7.68 2.69 22.62
N LYS A 191 -8.49 2.76 23.66
CA LYS A 191 -9.10 1.57 24.29
C LYS A 191 -10.19 0.98 23.38
N ARG A 192 -10.47 -0.32 23.55
CA ARG A 192 -11.44 -1.05 22.76
C ARG A 192 -12.81 -0.34 22.62
N ALA A 193 -13.36 0.15 23.73
CA ALA A 193 -14.67 0.81 23.71
C ALA A 193 -14.66 2.12 22.89
N GLU A 194 -13.58 2.89 22.99
CA GLU A 194 -13.40 4.16 22.28
C GLU A 194 -13.30 3.94 20.78
N ARG A 195 -12.40 3.03 20.35
CA ARG A 195 -12.22 2.73 18.93
C ARG A 195 -13.44 2.04 18.29
N SER A 196 -14.18 1.21 19.04
CA SER A 196 -15.43 0.62 18.55
C SER A 196 -16.53 1.65 18.35
N ALA A 197 -16.55 2.72 19.18
CA ALA A 197 -17.51 3.80 19.02
C ALA A 197 -17.30 4.61 17.74
N LEU A 198 -16.05 4.74 17.25
CA LEU A 198 -15.73 5.47 16.01
C LEU A 198 -16.36 4.83 14.77
N VAL A 199 -16.47 3.51 14.74
CA VAL A 199 -16.96 2.76 13.57
C VAL A 199 -18.42 2.35 13.68
N LYS A 200 -19.07 2.66 14.82
CA LYS A 200 -20.48 2.31 15.04
C LYS A 200 -21.38 3.11 14.11
N GLY A 201 -22.21 2.39 13.33
CA GLY A 201 -23.14 3.02 12.38
C GLY A 201 -22.48 3.52 11.11
N MET A 202 -21.19 3.22 10.87
CA MET A 202 -20.53 3.52 9.62
C MET A 202 -20.67 2.33 8.66
N ASP A 203 -20.90 2.62 7.40
CA ASP A 203 -20.96 1.63 6.29
C ASP A 203 -19.60 1.50 5.61
N VAL A 204 -18.84 2.59 5.52
CA VAL A 204 -17.50 2.64 4.93
C VAL A 204 -16.49 3.18 5.94
N VAL A 205 -15.44 2.42 6.23
CA VAL A 205 -14.39 2.81 7.17
C VAL A 205 -13.03 2.76 6.47
N TYR A 206 -12.41 3.91 6.24
CA TYR A 206 -11.04 4.00 5.75
C TYR A 206 -10.06 4.11 6.89
N ILE A 207 -8.97 3.33 6.83
CA ILE A 207 -7.90 3.36 7.83
C ILE A 207 -6.57 3.55 7.10
N TYR A 208 -5.91 4.66 7.38
CA TYR A 208 -4.63 5.03 6.80
C TYR A 208 -3.47 4.56 7.69
N HIS A 209 -2.54 3.85 7.07
CA HIS A 209 -1.36 3.26 7.71
C HIS A 209 -0.12 3.71 6.94
N ASP A 210 0.91 4.22 7.63
CA ASP A 210 2.05 4.96 7.07
C ASP A 210 3.43 4.41 7.44
N THR A 211 3.51 3.25 8.09
CA THR A 211 4.76 2.70 8.65
C THR A 211 5.87 2.53 7.61
N ILE A 212 5.54 2.16 6.37
CA ILE A 212 6.55 1.95 5.32
C ILE A 212 7.04 3.29 4.79
N ASP A 213 6.12 4.21 4.45
CA ASP A 213 6.48 5.53 3.94
C ASP A 213 7.30 6.32 4.96
N GLU A 214 6.88 6.35 6.23
CA GLU A 214 7.62 7.01 7.31
C GLU A 214 9.07 6.48 7.45
N ALA A 215 9.26 5.17 7.31
CA ALA A 215 10.59 4.57 7.37
C ALA A 215 11.46 4.92 6.17
N SER A 216 10.89 5.08 4.97
CA SER A 216 11.60 5.42 3.75
C SER A 216 12.31 6.78 3.84
N HIS A 217 11.78 7.69 4.64
CA HIS A 217 12.39 9.00 4.93
C HIS A 217 13.54 8.95 5.94
N THR A 218 13.75 7.82 6.61
CA THR A 218 14.77 7.69 7.68
C THR A 218 16.09 7.15 7.14
N SER A 219 16.06 6.05 6.39
CA SER A 219 17.22 5.49 5.68
C SER A 219 16.75 4.44 4.68
N ASP A 220 17.54 4.23 3.62
CA ASP A 220 17.26 3.25 2.58
C ASP A 220 17.16 1.81 3.14
N THR A 221 17.88 1.53 4.23
CA THR A 221 17.87 0.20 4.85
C THR A 221 16.73 0.00 5.85
N ALA A 222 16.15 1.06 6.42
CA ALA A 222 15.06 0.97 7.38
C ALA A 222 13.76 0.43 6.76
N VAL A 223 13.59 0.60 5.45
CA VAL A 223 12.40 0.17 4.72
C VAL A 223 12.18 -1.34 4.75
N PHE A 224 13.25 -2.14 4.74
CA PHE A 224 13.11 -3.61 4.77
C PHE A 224 12.49 -4.10 6.10
N ALA A 225 12.96 -3.54 7.22
CA ALA A 225 12.39 -3.84 8.53
C ALA A 225 10.96 -3.27 8.68
N ALA A 226 10.71 -2.10 8.10
CA ALA A 226 9.39 -1.49 8.10
C ALA A 226 8.35 -2.30 7.33
N CYS A 227 8.72 -2.97 6.23
CA CYS A 227 7.84 -3.88 5.51
C CYS A 227 7.38 -5.06 6.41
N ASP A 228 8.30 -5.69 7.15
CA ASP A 228 7.95 -6.78 8.07
C ASP A 228 7.10 -6.28 9.24
N LYS A 229 7.43 -5.10 9.78
CA LYS A 229 6.64 -4.44 10.80
C LYS A 229 5.22 -4.15 10.30
N ALA A 230 5.08 -3.58 9.10
CA ALA A 230 3.81 -3.29 8.48
C ALA A 230 2.94 -4.55 8.30
N ILE A 231 3.51 -5.67 7.84
CA ILE A 231 2.79 -6.94 7.75
C ILE A 231 2.21 -7.34 9.12
N SER A 232 3.00 -7.23 10.19
CA SER A 232 2.56 -7.55 11.54
C SER A 232 1.47 -6.62 12.04
N GLU A 233 1.60 -5.33 11.80
CA GLU A 233 0.64 -4.29 12.17
C GLU A 233 -0.69 -4.45 11.43
N LEU A 234 -0.66 -4.67 10.13
CA LEU A 234 -1.83 -4.88 9.29
C LEU A 234 -2.59 -6.16 9.68
N LYS A 235 -1.87 -7.26 9.97
CA LYS A 235 -2.47 -8.48 10.50
C LYS A 235 -3.16 -8.26 11.85
N ASN A 236 -2.55 -7.47 12.73
CA ASN A 236 -3.16 -7.09 13.99
C ASN A 236 -4.41 -6.22 13.78
N LEU A 237 -4.36 -5.27 12.85
CA LEU A 237 -5.50 -4.43 12.50
C LEU A 237 -6.67 -5.26 11.94
N VAL A 238 -6.40 -6.25 11.09
CA VAL A 238 -7.42 -7.21 10.62
C VAL A 238 -8.07 -7.93 11.80
N ARG A 239 -7.30 -8.38 12.80
CA ARG A 239 -7.85 -9.01 14.01
C ARG A 239 -8.73 -8.05 14.82
N ILE A 240 -8.34 -6.79 14.95
CA ILE A 240 -9.16 -5.76 15.61
C ILE A 240 -10.47 -5.55 14.84
N ILE A 241 -10.42 -5.43 13.51
CA ILE A 241 -11.61 -5.24 12.67
C ILE A 241 -12.58 -6.41 12.85
N VAL A 242 -12.08 -7.64 12.78
CA VAL A 242 -12.93 -8.83 12.91
C VAL A 242 -13.48 -8.98 14.34
N ASN A 243 -12.63 -8.88 15.35
CA ASN A 243 -13.02 -9.24 16.72
C ASN A 243 -13.69 -8.12 17.51
N GLU A 244 -13.45 -6.86 17.14
CA GLU A 244 -13.95 -5.73 17.89
C GLU A 244 -14.96 -4.88 17.11
N PHE A 245 -14.78 -4.76 15.80
CA PHE A 245 -15.66 -3.98 14.94
C PHE A 245 -16.72 -4.84 14.23
N GLY A 246 -16.57 -6.18 14.29
CA GLY A 246 -17.46 -7.12 13.60
C GLY A 246 -17.35 -7.05 12.08
N GLY A 247 -16.21 -6.57 11.56
CA GLY A 247 -15.99 -6.44 10.13
C GLY A 247 -15.73 -7.79 9.47
N THR A 248 -16.39 -8.05 8.35
CA THR A 248 -16.24 -9.27 7.55
C THR A 248 -15.75 -9.01 6.14
N ASN A 249 -15.86 -7.77 5.66
CA ASN A 249 -15.40 -7.34 4.34
C ASN A 249 -14.26 -6.32 4.52
N ILE A 250 -13.03 -6.78 4.27
CA ILE A 250 -11.82 -6.00 4.50
C ILE A 250 -11.04 -5.94 3.19
N LEU A 251 -10.82 -4.73 2.69
CA LEU A 251 -9.97 -4.44 1.55
C LEU A 251 -8.65 -3.85 2.07
N ILE A 252 -7.52 -4.39 1.63
CA ILE A 252 -6.20 -3.86 1.95
C ILE A 252 -5.54 -3.46 0.64
N THR A 253 -5.11 -2.22 0.53
CA THR A 253 -4.53 -1.66 -0.68
C THR A 253 -3.39 -0.70 -0.35
N ALA A 254 -2.70 -0.23 -1.38
CA ALA A 254 -1.70 0.83 -1.31
C ALA A 254 -2.07 1.97 -2.26
N ASP A 255 -1.60 3.16 -1.97
CA ASP A 255 -1.69 4.31 -2.85
C ASP A 255 -0.63 4.24 -3.96
N HIS A 256 0.58 3.80 -3.66
CA HIS A 256 1.66 3.47 -4.58
C HIS A 256 2.61 2.43 -3.98
N GLY A 257 3.55 1.95 -4.77
CA GLY A 257 4.73 1.23 -4.30
C GLY A 257 5.98 2.11 -4.42
N PHE A 258 7.14 1.50 -4.31
CA PHE A 258 8.44 2.15 -4.52
C PHE A 258 9.44 1.13 -5.09
N LEU A 259 10.57 1.60 -5.57
CA LEU A 259 11.71 0.75 -5.91
C LEU A 259 12.62 0.66 -4.68
N TYR A 260 13.16 -0.55 -4.44
CA TYR A 260 14.15 -0.76 -3.38
C TYR A 260 15.47 -0.09 -3.71
#